data_2ab72b05dade3b5599223ab735184afe
#
_entry.id   2ab72b05dade3b5599223ab735184afe
#
_cell.length_a   1.000
_cell.length_b   1.000
_cell.length_c   1.000
_cell.angle_alpha   90.00
_cell.angle_beta   90.00
_cell.angle_gamma   90.00
#
_symmetry.space_group_name_H-M   'P 1'
#
loop_
_entity.id
_entity.type
_entity.pdbx_description
1 polymer ?
#
loop_
_entity_poly.entity_id
_entity_poly.type
_entity_poly.pdbx_seq_one_letter_code
_entity_poly.pdbx_strand_id
1 'polypeptide(L)'
;MLIKVFGAAVQGIDATLITIEVNSSRGCMFYLVGLPDSAVKESHQRIISALQVNGYRMPTSNIVINMAPADIRKEGSAYDLPLAIGMLGASEVIRPDKLNRYLLMGELSLDGSLQPIKGALPIAIKARELGFEGIIIPKQNTREAAVVNNLKVYGAGNLKEVIEFFNDKQELELVHVDTRKEFYTQQNSFDLDFSDVKGQENVKRALEVAAAGGHNILLVGAPGSGKSMLAKRLPSILPPLSLGESLETTKIHSVAGKLGQGSGLISKRPFRDPHHTISTTAMTGGGSFPQPGEISLAHNGVLFLDELPEFNRNVLEVLRQPLEDRKITISRVKCNVEFPTSFTLVASMNPCPCGYYNHPTKACVCSPGQVQKYLNRISGPLLDRIDLQIEVIPVPFEKMSDSRPGESSADIREL
;
A
#
# COMPACT_ATOMS: atom_id res chain seq x y z
N MET A 1 18.68 32.91 14.88
CA MET A 1 18.38 32.95 13.44
C MET A 1 17.12 32.15 13.19
N LEU A 2 16.21 32.57 12.31
CA LEU A 2 15.02 31.83 11.95
C LEU A 2 15.23 31.11 10.59
N ILE A 3 15.05 29.80 10.57
CA ILE A 3 15.21 28.97 9.38
C ILE A 3 13.90 28.23 9.10
N LYS A 4 13.60 28.00 7.83
CA LYS A 4 12.49 27.16 7.37
C LYS A 4 13.03 25.95 6.62
N VAL A 5 12.57 24.78 7.02
CA VAL A 5 12.75 23.53 6.30
C VAL A 5 11.38 22.88 6.07
N PHE A 6 11.29 21.98 5.14
CA PHE A 6 10.03 21.43 4.67
C PHE A 6 10.01 19.91 4.79
N GLY A 7 8.91 19.40 5.32
CA GLY A 7 8.54 18.01 5.35
C GLY A 7 7.11 17.84 4.85
N ALA A 8 6.54 16.66 5.00
CA ALA A 8 5.15 16.38 4.65
C ALA A 8 4.48 15.41 5.62
N ALA A 9 3.18 15.58 5.81
CA ALA A 9 2.32 14.63 6.52
C ALA A 9 1.45 13.87 5.51
N VAL A 10 1.38 12.56 5.64
CA VAL A 10 0.52 11.71 4.80
C VAL A 10 -0.82 11.54 5.48
N GLN A 11 -1.90 11.83 4.76
CA GLN A 11 -3.28 11.63 5.19
C GLN A 11 -4.06 10.89 4.11
N GLY A 12 -4.57 9.70 4.41
CA GLY A 12 -5.14 8.84 3.38
C GLY A 12 -4.06 8.42 2.37
N ILE A 13 -4.27 8.76 1.11
CA ILE A 13 -3.33 8.48 0.01
C ILE A 13 -2.58 9.74 -0.48
N ASP A 14 -2.81 10.88 0.16
CA ASP A 14 -2.23 12.16 -0.24
C ASP A 14 -1.31 12.73 0.84
N ALA A 15 -0.47 13.67 0.45
CA ALA A 15 0.46 14.35 1.36
C ALA A 15 0.15 15.84 1.47
N THR A 16 0.36 16.40 2.66
CA THR A 16 0.25 17.83 2.95
C THR A 16 1.58 18.37 3.42
N LEU A 17 1.96 19.54 2.91
CA LEU A 17 3.20 20.21 3.29
C LEU A 17 3.22 20.56 4.78
N ILE A 18 4.32 20.27 5.43
CA ILE A 18 4.63 20.71 6.78
C ILE A 18 5.82 21.66 6.72
N THR A 19 5.58 22.90 7.11
CA THR A 19 6.66 23.90 7.28
C THR A 19 7.21 23.78 8.70
N ILE A 20 8.50 23.53 8.80
CA ILE A 20 9.22 23.41 10.07
C ILE A 20 10.05 24.69 10.23
N GLU A 21 9.62 25.55 11.13
CA GLU A 21 10.29 26.79 11.46
C GLU A 21 11.16 26.59 12.69
N VAL A 22 12.45 26.80 12.56
CA VAL A 22 13.42 26.63 13.65
C VAL A 22 14.05 27.98 13.99
N ASN A 23 13.87 28.41 15.22
CA ASN A 23 14.48 29.62 15.75
C ASN A 23 15.52 29.27 16.81
N SER A 24 16.73 29.78 16.63
CA SER A 24 17.84 29.68 17.58
C SER A 24 18.13 31.00 18.27
N SER A 25 18.20 31.00 19.61
CA SER A 25 18.49 32.14 20.44
C SER A 25 19.42 31.74 21.59
N ARG A 26 19.84 32.71 22.43
CA ARG A 26 20.70 32.45 23.61
C ARG A 26 19.94 31.63 24.64
N GLY A 27 20.55 30.56 25.14
CA GLY A 27 19.99 29.63 26.14
C GLY A 27 20.34 28.19 25.86
N CYS A 28 19.66 27.24 26.54
CA CYS A 28 19.88 25.79 26.39
C CYS A 28 18.58 25.00 26.43
N MET A 29 17.46 25.63 26.10
CA MET A 29 16.13 24.96 26.14
C MET A 29 15.73 24.46 24.77
N PHE A 30 14.94 23.40 24.73
CA PHE A 30 14.35 22.83 23.52
C PHE A 30 12.84 22.83 23.62
N TYR A 31 12.16 23.44 22.67
CA TYR A 31 10.70 23.48 22.57
C TYR A 31 10.26 23.04 21.19
N LEU A 32 9.25 22.15 21.18
CA LEU A 32 8.64 21.66 19.95
C LEU A 32 7.12 21.87 20.02
N VAL A 33 6.58 22.67 19.11
CA VAL A 33 5.16 23.04 19.03
C VAL A 33 4.56 22.71 17.67
N GLY A 34 3.23 22.69 17.54
CA GLY A 34 2.52 22.36 16.29
C GLY A 34 1.94 20.95 16.24
N LEU A 35 1.42 20.46 17.37
CA LEU A 35 0.78 19.12 17.53
C LEU A 35 1.68 17.92 17.15
N PRO A 36 2.94 17.87 17.64
CA PRO A 36 3.77 16.69 17.47
C PRO A 36 3.22 15.52 18.32
N ASP A 37 3.27 14.29 17.81
CA ASP A 37 3.00 13.08 18.61
C ASP A 37 4.19 12.73 19.54
N SER A 38 4.09 11.60 20.26
CA SER A 38 5.18 11.12 21.13
C SER A 38 6.44 10.79 20.34
N ALA A 39 6.32 10.14 19.17
CA ALA A 39 7.45 9.75 18.34
C ALA A 39 8.23 10.97 17.81
N VAL A 40 7.50 12.03 17.41
CA VAL A 40 8.13 13.32 17.01
C VAL A 40 8.78 14.02 18.20
N LYS A 41 8.21 13.92 19.41
CA LYS A 41 8.85 14.48 20.62
C LYS A 41 10.13 13.75 21.02
N GLU A 42 10.18 12.46 20.79
CA GLU A 42 11.36 11.60 21.04
C GLU A 42 12.49 11.84 20.02
N SER A 43 12.19 12.48 18.88
CA SER A 43 13.19 12.80 17.84
C SER A 43 14.39 13.55 18.38
N HIS A 44 14.18 14.42 19.38
CA HIS A 44 15.26 15.18 20.02
C HIS A 44 16.38 14.25 20.55
N GLN A 45 16.05 13.14 21.18
CA GLN A 45 17.04 12.18 21.70
C GLN A 45 17.77 11.44 20.56
N ARG A 46 17.03 11.04 19.52
CA ARG A 46 17.62 10.39 18.34
C ARG A 46 18.56 11.32 17.59
N ILE A 47 18.17 12.58 17.42
CA ILE A 47 18.99 13.61 16.76
C ILE A 47 20.28 13.87 17.55
N ILE A 48 20.20 14.03 18.88
CA ILE A 48 21.40 14.24 19.72
C ILE A 48 22.38 13.08 19.54
N SER A 49 21.92 11.83 19.66
CA SER A 49 22.76 10.65 19.50
C SER A 49 23.38 10.58 18.12
N ALA A 50 22.57 10.76 17.07
CA ALA A 50 23.01 10.74 15.68
C ALA A 50 24.08 11.80 15.39
N LEU A 51 23.92 13.01 15.91
CA LEU A 51 24.92 14.09 15.77
C LEU A 51 26.24 13.74 16.47
N GLN A 52 26.17 13.27 17.73
CA GLN A 52 27.36 12.92 18.51
C GLN A 52 28.18 11.81 17.87
N VAL A 53 27.52 10.73 17.43
CA VAL A 53 28.19 9.60 16.75
C VAL A 53 28.89 10.04 15.47
N ASN A 54 28.30 10.99 14.74
CA ASN A 54 28.85 11.51 13.49
C ASN A 54 29.86 12.68 13.68
N GLY A 55 30.27 12.97 14.91
CA GLY A 55 31.26 13.98 15.22
C GLY A 55 30.76 15.44 15.22
N TYR A 56 29.43 15.62 15.18
CA TYR A 56 28.78 16.93 15.31
C TYR A 56 28.33 17.14 16.76
N ARG A 57 28.43 18.39 17.21
CA ARG A 57 27.94 18.78 18.54
C ARG A 57 26.52 19.32 18.44
N MET A 58 25.68 18.94 19.41
CA MET A 58 24.39 19.59 19.57
C MET A 58 24.58 21.09 19.81
N PRO A 59 23.87 21.98 19.09
CA PRO A 59 23.95 23.38 19.33
C PRO A 59 23.60 23.75 20.78
N THR A 60 24.48 24.53 21.44
CA THR A 60 24.27 25.06 22.81
C THR A 60 23.46 26.36 22.73
N SER A 61 22.23 26.27 22.22
CA SER A 61 21.33 27.39 22.04
C SER A 61 19.92 27.03 22.46
N ASN A 62 19.10 28.02 22.73
CA ASN A 62 17.67 27.83 22.93
C ASN A 62 17.02 27.60 21.57
N ILE A 63 16.48 26.43 21.34
CA ILE A 63 15.88 26.02 20.07
C ILE A 63 14.37 25.92 20.24
N VAL A 64 13.64 26.70 19.45
CA VAL A 64 12.18 26.61 19.35
C VAL A 64 11.82 26.16 17.95
N ILE A 65 11.11 25.05 17.84
CA ILE A 65 10.65 24.49 16.57
C ILE A 65 9.13 24.58 16.52
N ASN A 66 8.61 25.17 15.45
CA ASN A 66 7.19 25.19 15.14
C ASN A 66 6.91 24.39 13.87
N MET A 67 6.00 23.44 13.95
CA MET A 67 5.58 22.60 12.82
C MET A 67 4.19 23.05 12.34
N ALA A 68 4.13 23.83 11.27
CA ALA A 68 2.89 24.38 10.71
C ALA A 68 2.39 23.56 9.51
N PRO A 69 1.05 23.47 9.29
CA PRO A 69 -0.04 24.07 10.07
C PRO A 69 -0.32 23.30 11.38
N ALA A 70 -0.84 23.99 12.39
CA ALA A 70 -1.06 23.41 13.72
C ALA A 70 -2.30 22.49 13.83
N ASP A 71 -3.22 22.53 12.87
CA ASP A 71 -4.40 21.68 12.79
C ASP A 71 -4.08 20.27 12.28
N ILE A 72 -2.98 20.09 11.57
CA ILE A 72 -2.50 18.78 11.10
C ILE A 72 -1.57 18.18 12.14
N ARG A 73 -1.90 16.96 12.58
CA ARG A 73 -1.06 16.20 13.49
C ARG A 73 0.15 15.63 12.75
N LYS A 74 1.34 15.79 13.34
CA LYS A 74 2.60 15.25 12.83
C LYS A 74 2.93 13.98 13.59
N GLU A 75 3.11 12.90 12.84
CA GLU A 75 3.15 11.55 13.39
C GLU A 75 4.34 10.77 12.86
N GLY A 76 4.89 9.94 13.75
CA GLY A 76 6.00 9.05 13.43
C GLY A 76 7.36 9.75 13.39
N SER A 77 8.37 8.92 13.19
CA SER A 77 9.80 9.30 13.26
C SER A 77 10.36 9.89 11.96
N ALA A 78 9.57 9.94 10.88
CA ALA A 78 10.04 10.42 9.57
C ALA A 78 10.44 11.93 9.54
N TYR A 79 10.11 12.66 10.60
CA TYR A 79 10.50 14.08 10.74
C TYR A 79 11.89 14.27 11.35
N ASP A 80 12.58 13.22 11.79
CA ASP A 80 13.89 13.34 12.41
C ASP A 80 14.89 14.09 11.51
N LEU A 81 14.95 13.74 10.22
CA LEU A 81 15.85 14.38 9.28
C LEU A 81 15.56 15.89 9.10
N PRO A 82 14.34 16.33 8.76
CA PRO A 82 14.09 17.77 8.61
C PRO A 82 14.27 18.54 9.93
N LEU A 83 13.97 17.96 11.08
CA LEU A 83 14.23 18.57 12.37
C LEU A 83 15.73 18.76 12.62
N ALA A 84 16.56 17.71 12.40
CA ALA A 84 18.01 17.77 12.54
C ALA A 84 18.63 18.84 11.62
N ILE A 85 18.25 18.86 10.35
CA ILE A 85 18.76 19.81 9.36
C ILE A 85 18.31 21.25 9.70
N GLY A 86 17.07 21.44 10.14
CA GLY A 86 16.57 22.74 10.59
C GLY A 86 17.35 23.29 11.80
N MET A 87 17.65 22.41 12.79
CA MET A 87 18.44 22.78 13.97
C MET A 87 19.88 23.18 13.60
N LEU A 88 20.52 22.40 12.73
CA LEU A 88 21.89 22.69 12.27
C LEU A 88 21.93 23.95 11.41
N GLY A 89 20.93 24.22 10.59
CA GLY A 89 20.81 25.46 9.82
C GLY A 89 20.60 26.67 10.70
N ALA A 90 19.71 26.60 11.71
CA ALA A 90 19.46 27.69 12.65
C ALA A 90 20.67 27.99 13.54
N SER A 91 21.60 27.05 13.67
CA SER A 91 22.84 27.17 14.45
C SER A 91 24.08 27.39 13.56
N GLU A 92 23.88 27.69 12.27
CA GLU A 92 24.95 28.04 11.31
C GLU A 92 25.99 26.90 11.10
N VAL A 93 25.66 25.67 11.46
CA VAL A 93 26.51 24.47 11.21
C VAL A 93 26.45 24.07 9.75
N ILE A 94 25.30 24.29 9.12
CA ILE A 94 25.08 24.12 7.68
C ILE A 94 24.62 25.43 7.04
N ARG A 95 24.90 25.57 5.73
CA ARG A 95 24.49 26.74 4.96
C ARG A 95 22.99 26.71 4.71
N PRO A 96 22.25 27.79 5.05
CA PRO A 96 20.81 27.84 4.95
C PRO A 96 20.29 28.10 3.53
N ASP A 97 21.12 28.54 2.60
CA ASP A 97 20.72 29.10 1.29
C ASP A 97 19.94 28.16 0.40
N LYS A 98 20.14 26.85 0.57
CA LYS A 98 19.50 25.80 -0.24
C LYS A 98 18.36 25.07 0.49
N LEU A 99 18.17 25.29 1.79
CA LEU A 99 17.23 24.51 2.61
C LEU A 99 15.78 24.62 2.12
N ASN A 100 15.40 25.76 1.60
CA ASN A 100 14.05 26.04 1.10
C ASN A 100 13.75 25.42 -0.29
N ARG A 101 14.76 24.83 -0.94
CA ARG A 101 14.60 24.21 -2.27
C ARG A 101 14.20 22.76 -2.20
N TYR A 102 14.45 22.12 -1.05
CA TYR A 102 14.29 20.67 -0.89
C TYR A 102 13.27 20.33 0.17
N LEU A 103 12.46 19.31 -0.12
CA LEU A 103 11.63 18.66 0.89
C LEU A 103 12.40 17.50 1.50
N LEU A 104 12.41 17.39 2.82
CA LEU A 104 13.22 16.44 3.59
C LEU A 104 12.32 15.50 4.35
N MET A 105 12.55 14.19 4.28
CA MET A 105 11.91 13.20 5.14
C MET A 105 12.87 12.04 5.41
N GLY A 106 12.87 11.54 6.64
CA GLY A 106 13.69 10.38 7.02
C GLY A 106 13.69 10.16 8.53
N GLU A 107 13.63 8.94 8.96
CA GLU A 107 13.81 8.54 10.35
C GLU A 107 15.30 8.34 10.63
N LEU A 108 15.79 8.78 11.77
CA LEU A 108 17.18 8.60 12.20
C LEU A 108 17.31 7.45 13.20
N SER A 109 18.24 6.56 12.95
CA SER A 109 18.77 5.66 13.96
C SER A 109 19.77 6.41 14.86
N LEU A 110 20.12 5.85 16.02
CA LEU A 110 21.04 6.48 16.97
C LEU A 110 22.45 6.69 16.42
N ASP A 111 22.86 5.88 15.43
CA ASP A 111 24.13 6.02 14.70
C ASP A 111 24.09 7.06 13.57
N GLY A 112 22.91 7.63 13.32
CA GLY A 112 22.67 8.60 12.24
C GLY A 112 22.33 8.00 10.90
N SER A 113 22.17 6.67 10.77
CA SER A 113 21.66 6.04 9.57
C SER A 113 20.20 6.40 9.33
N LEU A 114 19.81 6.54 8.04
CA LEU A 114 18.43 6.84 7.65
C LEU A 114 17.65 5.55 7.40
N GLN A 115 16.52 5.43 8.09
CA GLN A 115 15.58 4.32 7.96
C GLN A 115 14.46 4.65 6.97
N PRO A 116 13.88 3.61 6.28
CA PRO A 116 12.84 3.81 5.30
C PRO A 116 11.58 4.42 5.92
N ILE A 117 10.90 5.25 5.12
CA ILE A 117 9.64 5.89 5.49
C ILE A 117 8.46 5.31 4.70
N LYS A 118 7.25 5.53 5.19
CA LYS A 118 6.01 5.22 4.48
C LYS A 118 5.52 6.43 3.70
N GLY A 119 4.88 6.18 2.56
CA GLY A 119 4.25 7.26 1.79
C GLY A 119 5.24 8.15 1.04
N ALA A 120 6.42 7.65 0.65
CA ALA A 120 7.39 8.43 -0.10
C ALA A 120 6.84 8.90 -1.46
N LEU A 121 6.01 8.09 -2.13
CA LEU A 121 5.39 8.46 -3.40
C LEU A 121 4.42 9.66 -3.28
N PRO A 122 3.39 9.66 -2.40
CA PRO A 122 2.54 10.84 -2.24
C PRO A 122 3.31 12.08 -1.78
N ILE A 123 4.35 11.92 -0.96
CA ILE A 123 5.23 13.01 -0.55
C ILE A 123 5.97 13.60 -1.76
N ALA A 124 6.54 12.76 -2.64
CA ALA A 124 7.22 13.20 -3.84
C ALA A 124 6.26 13.90 -4.83
N ILE A 125 5.04 13.38 -5.00
CA ILE A 125 4.01 14.03 -5.83
C ILE A 125 3.73 15.43 -5.29
N LYS A 126 3.57 15.58 -3.97
CA LYS A 126 3.31 16.87 -3.34
C LYS A 126 4.48 17.84 -3.48
N ALA A 127 5.71 17.35 -3.33
CA ALA A 127 6.91 18.16 -3.54
C ALA A 127 6.98 18.73 -4.96
N ARG A 128 6.67 17.93 -5.99
CA ARG A 128 6.59 18.39 -7.38
C ARG A 128 5.48 19.42 -7.59
N GLU A 129 4.27 19.18 -7.06
CA GLU A 129 3.15 20.11 -7.17
C GLU A 129 3.46 21.50 -6.63
N LEU A 130 4.23 21.55 -5.53
CA LEU A 130 4.64 22.79 -4.87
C LEU A 130 5.89 23.44 -5.48
N GLY A 131 6.47 22.82 -6.51
CA GLY A 131 7.61 23.37 -7.25
C GLY A 131 8.95 23.26 -6.51
N PHE A 132 9.11 22.31 -5.59
CA PHE A 132 10.43 22.02 -5.01
C PHE A 132 11.42 21.55 -6.08
N GLU A 133 12.68 21.94 -5.94
CA GLU A 133 13.74 21.47 -6.83
C GLU A 133 13.98 19.98 -6.69
N GLY A 134 13.87 19.47 -5.48
CA GLY A 134 14.03 18.04 -5.21
C GLY A 134 13.54 17.62 -3.83
N ILE A 135 13.66 16.33 -3.59
CA ILE A 135 13.37 15.67 -2.33
C ILE A 135 14.59 14.89 -1.85
N ILE A 136 14.90 14.95 -0.55
CA ILE A 136 15.97 14.16 0.08
C ILE A 136 15.32 13.17 1.04
N ILE A 137 15.50 11.89 0.77
CA ILE A 137 14.84 10.78 1.49
C ILE A 137 15.82 9.60 1.66
N PRO A 138 15.48 8.59 2.51
CA PRO A 138 16.29 7.39 2.64
C PRO A 138 16.48 6.66 1.30
N LYS A 139 17.67 6.08 1.08
CA LYS A 139 18.02 5.36 -0.16
C LYS A 139 17.00 4.28 -0.54
N GLN A 140 16.42 3.62 0.45
CA GLN A 140 15.43 2.56 0.25
C GLN A 140 14.12 3.04 -0.42
N ASN A 141 13.78 4.33 -0.26
CA ASN A 141 12.57 4.94 -0.82
C ASN A 141 12.78 5.65 -2.16
N THR A 142 14.01 5.75 -2.64
CA THR A 142 14.32 6.60 -3.81
C THR A 142 13.64 6.12 -5.09
N ARG A 143 13.59 4.82 -5.35
CA ARG A 143 12.94 4.28 -6.56
C ARG A 143 11.44 4.55 -6.58
N GLU A 144 10.79 4.43 -5.43
CA GLU A 144 9.38 4.77 -5.24
C GLU A 144 9.10 6.23 -5.56
N ALA A 145 9.91 7.16 -5.01
CA ALA A 145 9.76 8.59 -5.24
C ALA A 145 10.17 9.03 -6.65
N ALA A 146 11.18 8.37 -7.25
CA ALA A 146 11.70 8.67 -8.59
C ALA A 146 10.73 8.33 -9.72
N VAL A 147 9.60 7.66 -9.42
CA VAL A 147 8.46 7.54 -10.32
C VAL A 147 7.92 8.91 -10.74
N VAL A 148 8.07 9.92 -9.89
CA VAL A 148 7.56 11.28 -10.12
C VAL A 148 8.48 12.03 -11.07
N ASN A 149 8.03 12.26 -12.29
CA ASN A 149 8.76 13.04 -13.28
C ASN A 149 8.91 14.51 -12.87
N ASN A 150 9.97 15.17 -13.34
CA ASN A 150 10.26 16.59 -13.08
C ASN A 150 10.48 16.92 -11.60
N LEU A 151 10.99 15.99 -10.82
CA LEU A 151 11.44 16.18 -9.45
C LEU A 151 12.80 15.48 -9.29
N LYS A 152 13.79 16.14 -8.75
CA LYS A 152 15.07 15.52 -8.42
C LYS A 152 14.92 14.71 -7.13
N VAL A 153 15.20 13.41 -7.17
CA VAL A 153 15.12 12.52 -6.01
C VAL A 153 16.51 12.15 -5.56
N TYR A 154 16.88 12.60 -4.38
CA TYR A 154 18.18 12.34 -3.78
C TYR A 154 18.07 11.30 -2.67
N GLY A 155 18.91 10.27 -2.75
CA GLY A 155 19.01 9.21 -1.75
C GLY A 155 20.12 9.49 -0.75
N ALA A 156 19.79 9.47 0.54
CA ALA A 156 20.77 9.57 1.61
C ALA A 156 20.77 8.30 2.48
N GLY A 157 21.96 7.80 2.83
CA GLY A 157 22.15 6.68 3.72
C GLY A 157 22.25 7.07 5.17
N ASN A 158 22.72 8.27 5.45
CA ASN A 158 22.93 8.78 6.81
C ASN A 158 22.85 10.31 6.89
N LEU A 159 22.73 10.84 8.10
CA LEU A 159 22.64 12.27 8.38
C LEU A 159 23.88 13.05 7.89
N LYS A 160 25.08 12.47 7.98
CA LYS A 160 26.32 13.11 7.58
C LYS A 160 26.35 13.42 6.08
N GLU A 161 25.90 12.49 5.22
CA GLU A 161 25.78 12.71 3.77
C GLU A 161 24.92 13.95 3.48
N VAL A 162 23.80 14.13 4.20
CA VAL A 162 22.90 15.28 4.02
C VAL A 162 23.53 16.59 4.49
N ILE A 163 24.26 16.56 5.62
CA ILE A 163 24.99 17.74 6.12
C ILE A 163 26.08 18.17 5.11
N GLU A 164 26.83 17.21 4.59
CA GLU A 164 27.90 17.47 3.63
C GLU A 164 27.35 17.99 2.29
N PHE A 165 26.19 17.51 1.86
CA PHE A 165 25.48 18.02 0.69
C PHE A 165 25.10 19.52 0.84
N PHE A 166 24.51 19.91 1.95
CA PHE A 166 24.14 21.32 2.18
C PHE A 166 25.37 22.24 2.36
N ASN A 167 26.50 21.69 2.75
CA ASN A 167 27.78 22.42 2.86
C ASN A 167 28.62 22.37 1.57
N ASP A 168 28.10 21.86 0.46
CA ASP A 168 28.78 21.72 -0.83
C ASP A 168 30.09 20.89 -0.76
N LYS A 169 30.14 19.92 0.16
CA LYS A 169 31.29 19.02 0.34
C LYS A 169 31.14 17.69 -0.38
N GLN A 170 29.90 17.23 -0.54
CA GLN A 170 29.57 15.98 -1.19
C GLN A 170 28.26 16.12 -1.97
N GLU A 171 28.18 15.45 -3.13
CA GLU A 171 26.92 15.30 -3.84
C GLU A 171 26.15 14.06 -3.33
N LEU A 172 24.82 14.16 -3.26
CA LEU A 172 23.96 13.02 -2.99
C LEU A 172 23.67 12.26 -4.29
N GLU A 173 23.41 10.98 -4.16
CA GLU A 173 23.02 10.13 -5.28
C GLU A 173 21.67 10.58 -5.86
N LEU A 174 21.69 11.06 -7.10
CA LEU A 174 20.49 11.40 -7.86
C LEU A 174 19.94 10.12 -8.52
N VAL A 175 18.74 9.72 -8.12
CA VAL A 175 18.09 8.54 -8.66
C VAL A 175 17.13 8.93 -9.79
N HIS A 176 17.32 8.32 -10.93
CA HIS A 176 16.47 8.50 -12.10
C HIS A 176 15.87 7.15 -12.51
N VAL A 177 14.56 7.11 -12.70
CA VAL A 177 13.82 5.91 -13.14
C VAL A 177 13.07 6.22 -14.42
N ASP A 178 13.27 5.42 -15.45
CA ASP A 178 12.38 5.44 -16.62
C ASP A 178 11.10 4.67 -16.30
N THR A 179 10.19 5.39 -15.65
CA THR A 179 8.91 4.87 -15.17
C THR A 179 8.09 4.17 -16.25
N ARG A 180 8.06 4.75 -17.47
CA ARG A 180 7.27 4.18 -18.57
C ARG A 180 7.87 2.85 -19.03
N LYS A 181 9.18 2.81 -19.24
CA LYS A 181 9.87 1.61 -19.68
C LYS A 181 9.74 0.47 -18.67
N GLU A 182 9.98 0.73 -17.39
CA GLU A 182 9.83 -0.28 -16.34
C GLU A 182 8.39 -0.79 -16.24
N PHE A 183 7.40 0.12 -16.27
CA PHE A 183 5.99 -0.22 -16.19
C PHE A 183 5.57 -1.19 -17.32
N TYR A 184 5.83 -0.86 -18.57
CA TYR A 184 5.43 -1.69 -19.70
C TYR A 184 6.20 -3.00 -19.80
N THR A 185 7.46 -3.04 -19.34
CA THR A 185 8.26 -4.29 -19.34
C THR A 185 7.73 -5.30 -18.34
N GLN A 186 7.25 -4.85 -17.17
CA GLN A 186 6.79 -5.74 -16.09
C GLN A 186 5.31 -6.10 -16.19
N GLN A 187 4.52 -5.35 -16.95
CA GLN A 187 3.07 -5.45 -17.01
C GLN A 187 2.57 -6.84 -17.44
N ASN A 188 3.28 -7.51 -18.35
CA ASN A 188 2.87 -8.78 -18.97
C ASN A 188 3.61 -10.01 -18.41
N SER A 189 4.40 -9.88 -17.35
CA SER A 189 5.12 -11.01 -16.77
C SER A 189 4.31 -11.61 -15.60
N PHE A 190 3.63 -12.74 -15.82
CA PHE A 190 2.89 -13.45 -14.78
C PHE A 190 3.57 -14.79 -14.48
N ASP A 191 3.58 -15.17 -13.18
CA ASP A 191 4.14 -16.44 -12.72
C ASP A 191 3.13 -17.60 -12.90
N LEU A 192 1.84 -17.29 -13.04
CA LEU A 192 0.75 -18.23 -13.20
C LEU A 192 0.02 -17.93 -14.49
N ASP A 193 -0.30 -18.99 -15.26
CA ASP A 193 -0.96 -18.91 -16.56
C ASP A 193 -2.20 -19.81 -16.61
N PHE A 194 -3.21 -19.43 -17.39
CA PHE A 194 -4.42 -20.23 -17.61
C PHE A 194 -4.15 -21.51 -18.39
N SER A 195 -3.07 -21.60 -19.17
CA SER A 195 -2.63 -22.81 -19.87
C SER A 195 -2.37 -23.99 -18.94
N ASP A 196 -2.05 -23.73 -17.66
CA ASP A 196 -1.89 -24.76 -16.63
C ASP A 196 -3.22 -25.40 -16.21
N VAL A 197 -4.36 -24.77 -16.51
CA VAL A 197 -5.68 -25.23 -16.07
C VAL A 197 -6.21 -26.26 -17.06
N LYS A 198 -6.36 -27.48 -16.59
CA LYS A 198 -6.89 -28.60 -17.39
C LYS A 198 -8.41 -28.72 -17.22
N GLY A 199 -9.14 -28.80 -18.33
CA GLY A 199 -10.62 -28.84 -18.31
C GLY A 199 -11.21 -27.54 -17.73
N GLN A 200 -12.37 -27.67 -17.05
CA GLN A 200 -13.06 -26.54 -16.39
C GLN A 200 -13.54 -25.44 -17.36
N GLU A 201 -13.90 -25.78 -18.59
CA GLU A 201 -14.22 -24.82 -19.66
C GLU A 201 -15.32 -23.82 -19.27
N ASN A 202 -16.37 -24.28 -18.56
CA ASN A 202 -17.45 -23.41 -18.09
C ASN A 202 -16.94 -22.40 -17.05
N VAL A 203 -16.02 -22.83 -16.17
CA VAL A 203 -15.45 -21.96 -15.13
C VAL A 203 -14.48 -20.97 -15.76
N LYS A 204 -13.65 -21.40 -16.71
CA LYS A 204 -12.77 -20.51 -17.49
C LYS A 204 -13.59 -19.44 -18.19
N ARG A 205 -14.65 -19.82 -18.89
CA ARG A 205 -15.54 -18.87 -19.57
C ARG A 205 -16.20 -17.90 -18.60
N ALA A 206 -16.61 -18.36 -17.41
CA ALA A 206 -17.15 -17.47 -16.39
C ALA A 206 -16.10 -16.47 -15.86
N LEU A 207 -14.84 -16.91 -15.70
CA LEU A 207 -13.74 -16.05 -15.28
C LEU A 207 -13.37 -15.02 -16.36
N GLU A 208 -13.43 -15.40 -17.65
CA GLU A 208 -13.27 -14.47 -18.78
C GLU A 208 -14.35 -13.38 -18.75
N VAL A 209 -15.62 -13.77 -18.59
CA VAL A 209 -16.74 -12.81 -18.48
C VAL A 209 -16.55 -11.91 -17.26
N ALA A 210 -16.13 -12.48 -16.12
CA ALA A 210 -15.83 -11.71 -14.91
C ALA A 210 -14.70 -10.72 -15.13
N ALA A 211 -13.65 -11.14 -15.83
CA ALA A 211 -12.49 -10.29 -16.15
C ALA A 211 -12.85 -9.14 -17.10
N ALA A 212 -13.60 -9.45 -18.17
CA ALA A 212 -14.00 -8.46 -19.17
C ALA A 212 -15.00 -7.42 -18.63
N GLY A 213 -15.96 -7.87 -17.79
CA GLY A 213 -17.02 -7.02 -17.25
C GLY A 213 -16.71 -6.42 -15.87
N GLY A 214 -15.62 -6.82 -15.21
CA GLY A 214 -15.34 -6.45 -13.83
C GLY A 214 -16.37 -7.01 -12.83
N HIS A 215 -16.95 -8.20 -13.15
CA HIS A 215 -17.99 -8.83 -12.36
C HIS A 215 -17.42 -9.57 -11.13
N ASN A 216 -18.15 -9.48 -10.02
CA ASN A 216 -17.88 -10.28 -8.85
C ASN A 216 -18.32 -11.73 -9.07
N ILE A 217 -17.53 -12.69 -8.61
CA ILE A 217 -17.79 -14.11 -8.89
C ILE A 217 -17.67 -14.97 -7.62
N LEU A 218 -18.60 -15.91 -7.45
CA LEU A 218 -18.59 -16.95 -6.43
C LEU A 218 -18.37 -18.33 -7.08
N LEU A 219 -17.31 -19.01 -6.65
CA LEU A 219 -16.98 -20.36 -7.06
C LEU A 219 -17.46 -21.36 -5.99
N VAL A 220 -18.43 -22.19 -6.34
CA VAL A 220 -19.00 -23.21 -5.43
C VAL A 220 -18.56 -24.59 -5.90
N GLY A 221 -17.94 -25.39 -5.03
CA GLY A 221 -17.50 -26.73 -5.43
C GLY A 221 -16.88 -27.52 -4.30
N ALA A 222 -16.73 -28.82 -4.51
CA ALA A 222 -16.14 -29.72 -3.53
C ALA A 222 -14.70 -29.35 -3.16
N PRO A 223 -14.20 -29.76 -1.97
CA PRO A 223 -12.78 -29.64 -1.65
C PRO A 223 -11.89 -30.27 -2.74
N GLY A 224 -10.82 -29.60 -3.12
CA GLY A 224 -9.89 -30.06 -4.17
C GLY A 224 -10.39 -29.88 -5.61
N SER A 225 -11.51 -29.20 -5.87
CA SER A 225 -11.99 -28.94 -7.24
C SER A 225 -11.21 -27.86 -8.01
N GLY A 226 -10.21 -27.21 -7.41
CA GLY A 226 -9.36 -26.23 -8.08
C GLY A 226 -9.77 -24.77 -7.94
N LYS A 227 -10.75 -24.43 -7.09
CA LYS A 227 -11.28 -23.06 -6.90
C LYS A 227 -10.19 -22.00 -6.64
N SER A 228 -9.35 -22.24 -5.65
CA SER A 228 -8.26 -21.30 -5.28
C SER A 228 -7.18 -21.20 -6.37
N MET A 229 -6.92 -22.30 -7.10
CA MET A 229 -6.00 -22.33 -8.23
C MET A 229 -6.50 -21.43 -9.37
N LEU A 230 -7.79 -21.52 -9.68
CA LEU A 230 -8.46 -20.69 -10.71
C LEU A 230 -8.47 -19.21 -10.31
N ALA A 231 -8.85 -18.91 -9.06
CA ALA A 231 -8.88 -17.55 -8.54
C ALA A 231 -7.51 -16.85 -8.64
N LYS A 232 -6.42 -17.53 -8.29
CA LYS A 232 -5.05 -17.00 -8.35
C LYS A 232 -4.57 -16.66 -9.76
N ARG A 233 -5.20 -17.22 -10.79
CA ARG A 233 -4.88 -16.94 -12.20
C ARG A 233 -5.69 -15.81 -12.78
N LEU A 234 -6.77 -15.37 -12.14
CA LEU A 234 -7.62 -14.28 -12.64
C LEU A 234 -6.82 -12.99 -12.95
N PRO A 235 -5.83 -12.55 -12.14
CA PRO A 235 -5.04 -11.36 -12.48
C PRO A 235 -4.34 -11.44 -13.83
N SER A 236 -4.01 -12.65 -14.32
CA SER A 236 -3.31 -12.84 -15.59
C SER A 236 -4.18 -12.62 -16.83
N ILE A 237 -5.51 -12.63 -16.67
CA ILE A 237 -6.48 -12.39 -17.77
C ILE A 237 -7.22 -11.05 -17.62
N LEU A 238 -7.07 -10.34 -16.49
CA LEU A 238 -7.63 -9.00 -16.34
C LEU A 238 -6.98 -8.02 -17.33
N PRO A 239 -7.71 -7.01 -17.82
CA PRO A 239 -7.12 -5.92 -18.60
C PRO A 239 -5.91 -5.33 -17.87
N PRO A 240 -4.84 -4.98 -18.58
CA PRO A 240 -3.65 -4.41 -17.94
C PRO A 240 -3.97 -3.10 -17.24
N LEU A 241 -3.21 -2.78 -16.17
CA LEU A 241 -3.35 -1.48 -15.50
C LEU A 241 -3.00 -0.34 -16.46
N SER A 242 -3.78 0.72 -16.44
CA SER A 242 -3.34 2.01 -16.99
C SER A 242 -2.28 2.63 -16.07
N LEU A 243 -1.52 3.59 -16.57
CA LEU A 243 -0.52 4.29 -15.75
C LEU A 243 -1.17 5.04 -14.57
N GLY A 244 -2.38 5.58 -14.78
CA GLY A 244 -3.16 6.24 -13.71
C GLY A 244 -3.58 5.28 -12.61
N GLU A 245 -4.17 4.13 -12.96
CA GLU A 245 -4.52 3.07 -12.02
C GLU A 245 -3.29 2.53 -11.26
N SER A 246 -2.18 2.35 -11.97
CA SER A 246 -0.91 1.94 -11.38
C SER A 246 -0.43 2.94 -10.32
N LEU A 247 -0.45 4.24 -10.63
CA LEU A 247 -0.04 5.29 -9.72
C LEU A 247 -0.92 5.34 -8.46
N GLU A 248 -2.24 5.26 -8.62
CA GLU A 248 -3.19 5.25 -7.52
C GLU A 248 -3.01 4.01 -6.63
N THR A 249 -2.88 2.84 -7.23
CA THR A 249 -2.60 1.59 -6.51
C THR A 249 -1.25 1.66 -5.76
N THR A 250 -0.22 2.21 -6.41
CA THR A 250 1.09 2.38 -5.78
C THR A 250 1.05 3.33 -4.60
N LYS A 251 0.29 4.43 -4.66
CA LYS A 251 0.07 5.34 -3.51
C LYS A 251 -0.48 4.60 -2.30
N ILE A 252 -1.51 3.77 -2.49
CA ILE A 252 -2.12 3.00 -1.40
C ILE A 252 -1.09 2.08 -0.75
N HIS A 253 -0.34 1.33 -1.56
CA HIS A 253 0.69 0.41 -1.07
C HIS A 253 1.87 1.13 -0.42
N SER A 254 2.24 2.31 -0.92
CA SER A 254 3.25 3.21 -0.34
C SER A 254 2.87 3.61 1.09
N VAL A 255 1.66 4.14 1.26
CA VAL A 255 1.14 4.57 2.58
C VAL A 255 1.02 3.38 3.55
N ALA A 256 0.62 2.22 3.06
CA ALA A 256 0.58 0.99 3.86
C ALA A 256 1.97 0.45 4.25
N GLY A 257 3.03 0.92 3.59
CA GLY A 257 4.38 0.35 3.76
C GLY A 257 4.48 -1.07 3.21
N LYS A 258 3.73 -1.37 2.15
CA LYS A 258 3.64 -2.70 1.51
C LYS A 258 4.32 -2.76 0.14
N LEU A 259 5.01 -1.72 -0.27
CA LEU A 259 5.89 -1.76 -1.45
C LEU A 259 7.13 -2.58 -1.12
N GLY A 260 7.54 -3.45 -2.05
CA GLY A 260 8.81 -4.18 -1.94
C GLY A 260 10.01 -3.21 -1.97
N GLN A 261 11.08 -3.57 -1.30
CA GLN A 261 12.31 -2.76 -1.36
C GLN A 261 12.78 -2.61 -2.82
N GLY A 262 13.02 -1.37 -3.24
CA GLY A 262 13.43 -1.05 -4.59
C GLY A 262 12.34 -1.18 -5.66
N SER A 263 11.06 -1.29 -5.28
CA SER A 263 9.95 -1.24 -6.21
C SER A 263 9.68 0.19 -6.67
N GLY A 264 9.40 0.36 -7.96
CA GLY A 264 8.85 1.58 -8.53
C GLY A 264 7.32 1.53 -8.55
N LEU A 265 6.71 1.59 -9.74
CA LEU A 265 5.25 1.42 -9.90
C LEU A 265 4.81 -0.04 -9.78
N ILE A 266 3.63 -0.24 -9.19
CA ILE A 266 2.92 -1.51 -9.29
C ILE A 266 2.39 -1.65 -10.72
N SER A 267 2.93 -2.59 -11.47
CA SER A 267 2.59 -2.82 -12.87
C SER A 267 1.55 -3.92 -13.10
N LYS A 268 1.31 -4.75 -12.08
CA LYS A 268 0.36 -5.87 -12.11
C LYS A 268 -0.81 -5.59 -11.17
N ARG A 269 -2.00 -6.06 -11.53
CA ARG A 269 -3.17 -5.95 -10.65
C ARG A 269 -2.93 -6.71 -9.35
N PRO A 270 -3.11 -6.08 -8.18
CA PRO A 270 -2.93 -6.74 -6.89
C PRO A 270 -3.87 -7.94 -6.74
N PHE A 271 -3.37 -8.99 -6.09
CA PHE A 271 -4.16 -10.12 -5.64
C PHE A 271 -4.04 -10.23 -4.12
N ARG A 272 -5.16 -10.07 -3.42
CA ARG A 272 -5.21 -10.12 -1.95
C ARG A 272 -6.08 -11.31 -1.53
N ASP A 273 -5.52 -12.19 -0.71
CA ASP A 273 -6.17 -13.41 -0.21
C ASP A 273 -6.10 -13.49 1.33
N PRO A 274 -6.82 -12.60 2.05
CA PRO A 274 -6.82 -12.63 3.50
C PRO A 274 -7.44 -13.92 4.03
N HIS A 275 -6.82 -14.47 5.08
CA HIS A 275 -7.34 -15.65 5.75
C HIS A 275 -8.69 -15.34 6.44
N HIS A 276 -9.60 -16.32 6.52
CA HIS A 276 -10.95 -16.13 7.09
C HIS A 276 -10.96 -15.67 8.57
N THR A 277 -9.85 -15.84 9.30
CA THR A 277 -9.70 -15.33 10.68
C THR A 277 -9.34 -13.86 10.78
N ILE A 278 -9.26 -13.15 9.67
CA ILE A 278 -8.90 -11.72 9.64
C ILE A 278 -9.87 -10.88 10.50
N SER A 279 -9.36 -9.89 11.20
CA SER A 279 -10.19 -8.92 11.93
C SER A 279 -10.86 -7.92 10.98
N THR A 280 -11.99 -7.35 11.40
CA THR A 280 -12.66 -6.27 10.66
C THR A 280 -11.72 -5.09 10.39
N THR A 281 -10.91 -4.69 11.38
CA THR A 281 -9.94 -3.60 11.23
C THR A 281 -8.83 -3.92 10.22
N ALA A 282 -8.35 -5.18 10.17
CA ALA A 282 -7.36 -5.55 9.17
C ALA A 282 -7.97 -5.60 7.76
N MET A 283 -9.25 -5.97 7.64
CA MET A 283 -9.98 -5.99 6.38
C MET A 283 -10.24 -4.57 5.86
N THR A 284 -10.81 -3.68 6.68
CA THR A 284 -11.22 -2.33 6.27
C THR A 284 -10.10 -1.30 6.35
N GLY A 285 -9.12 -1.55 7.18
CA GLY A 285 -8.17 -0.55 7.63
C GLY A 285 -8.62 0.12 8.93
N GLY A 286 -7.77 0.93 9.51
CA GLY A 286 -8.03 1.60 10.78
C GLY A 286 -6.75 1.86 11.57
N GLY A 287 -6.90 1.85 12.90
CA GLY A 287 -5.86 2.26 13.83
C GLY A 287 -6.11 3.67 14.37
N SER A 288 -5.25 4.12 15.28
CA SER A 288 -5.27 5.52 15.76
C SER A 288 -4.98 6.49 14.61
N PHE A 289 -4.21 6.03 13.64
CA PHE A 289 -3.92 6.65 12.35
C PHE A 289 -4.46 5.71 11.28
N PRO A 290 -5.52 6.11 10.56
CA PRO A 290 -6.15 5.26 9.58
C PRO A 290 -5.14 4.79 8.52
N GLN A 291 -4.85 3.49 8.53
CA GLN A 291 -4.05 2.82 7.50
C GLN A 291 -4.98 2.03 6.60
N PRO A 292 -4.66 1.89 5.30
CA PRO A 292 -5.47 1.08 4.38
C PRO A 292 -5.44 -0.40 4.80
N GLY A 293 -6.61 -1.06 4.72
CA GLY A 293 -6.76 -2.51 4.95
C GLY A 293 -6.69 -3.33 3.66
N GLU A 294 -6.96 -4.64 3.78
CA GLU A 294 -6.89 -5.57 2.64
C GLU A 294 -7.81 -5.17 1.48
N ILE A 295 -8.99 -4.61 1.78
CA ILE A 295 -9.93 -4.08 0.78
C ILE A 295 -9.27 -2.98 -0.08
N SER A 296 -8.60 -2.02 0.56
CA SER A 296 -7.91 -0.93 -0.14
C SER A 296 -6.64 -1.41 -0.85
N LEU A 297 -5.94 -2.40 -0.27
CA LEU A 297 -4.77 -3.02 -0.90
C LEU A 297 -5.13 -3.85 -2.14
N ALA A 298 -6.39 -4.28 -2.27
CA ALA A 298 -6.91 -4.94 -3.47
C ALA A 298 -7.35 -3.97 -4.57
N HIS A 299 -7.25 -2.66 -4.35
CA HIS A 299 -7.68 -1.63 -5.31
C HIS A 299 -7.06 -1.85 -6.69
N ASN A 300 -7.88 -1.73 -7.74
CA ASN A 300 -7.56 -2.05 -9.13
C ASN A 300 -7.11 -3.50 -9.37
N GLY A 301 -7.47 -4.41 -8.47
CA GLY A 301 -7.07 -5.81 -8.53
C GLY A 301 -8.17 -6.77 -8.07
N VAL A 302 -7.77 -7.83 -7.39
CA VAL A 302 -8.64 -8.91 -6.95
C VAL A 302 -8.58 -9.06 -5.43
N LEU A 303 -9.74 -9.07 -4.80
CA LEU A 303 -9.91 -9.54 -3.42
C LEU A 303 -10.47 -10.96 -3.46
N PHE A 304 -9.67 -11.94 -3.06
CA PHE A 304 -10.07 -13.34 -3.01
C PHE A 304 -10.42 -13.74 -1.58
N LEU A 305 -11.64 -14.25 -1.39
CA LEU A 305 -12.10 -14.77 -0.10
C LEU A 305 -12.36 -16.26 -0.23
N ASP A 306 -11.38 -17.06 0.21
CA ASP A 306 -11.54 -18.51 0.24
C ASP A 306 -12.36 -18.93 1.47
N GLU A 307 -13.17 -19.98 1.33
CA GLU A 307 -14.07 -20.45 2.40
C GLU A 307 -15.00 -19.34 2.92
N LEU A 308 -15.67 -18.63 2.03
CA LEU A 308 -16.51 -17.45 2.33
C LEU A 308 -17.44 -17.62 3.56
N PRO A 309 -18.13 -18.75 3.81
CA PRO A 309 -18.98 -18.93 4.99
C PRO A 309 -18.21 -19.04 6.32
N GLU A 310 -16.89 -19.20 6.30
CA GLU A 310 -16.07 -19.29 7.53
C GLU A 310 -15.60 -17.93 8.03
N PHE A 311 -15.71 -16.90 7.21
CA PHE A 311 -15.46 -15.52 7.67
C PHE A 311 -16.46 -15.08 8.71
N ASN A 312 -15.99 -14.28 9.66
CA ASN A 312 -16.88 -13.64 10.63
C ASN A 312 -17.90 -12.76 9.89
N ARG A 313 -19.18 -12.87 10.29
CA ARG A 313 -20.29 -12.11 9.67
C ARG A 313 -20.01 -10.60 9.59
N ASN A 314 -19.44 -10.03 10.65
CA ASN A 314 -19.11 -8.59 10.65
C ASN A 314 -18.06 -8.23 9.59
N VAL A 315 -17.12 -9.13 9.28
CA VAL A 315 -16.12 -8.94 8.23
C VAL A 315 -16.77 -8.98 6.85
N LEU A 316 -17.77 -9.84 6.64
CA LEU A 316 -18.51 -9.90 5.37
C LEU A 316 -19.43 -8.67 5.18
N GLU A 317 -20.08 -8.20 6.24
CA GLU A 317 -21.00 -7.04 6.15
C GLU A 317 -20.26 -5.74 5.78
N VAL A 318 -19.01 -5.56 6.20
CA VAL A 318 -18.23 -4.34 5.86
C VAL A 318 -17.80 -4.29 4.39
N LEU A 319 -17.90 -5.39 3.65
CA LEU A 319 -17.62 -5.41 2.20
C LEU A 319 -18.72 -4.74 1.37
N ARG A 320 -19.93 -4.60 1.91
CA ARG A 320 -21.09 -4.10 1.15
C ARG A 320 -20.85 -2.70 0.62
N GLN A 321 -20.41 -1.78 1.48
CA GLN A 321 -20.13 -0.41 1.06
C GLN A 321 -19.02 -0.32 0.00
N PRO A 322 -17.85 -0.93 0.18
CA PRO A 322 -16.81 -0.92 -0.86
C PRO A 322 -17.23 -1.50 -2.21
N LEU A 323 -18.07 -2.51 -2.22
CA LEU A 323 -18.58 -3.10 -3.45
C LEU A 323 -19.54 -2.18 -4.22
N GLU A 324 -20.29 -1.33 -3.50
CA GLU A 324 -21.22 -0.35 -4.10
C GLU A 324 -20.50 0.94 -4.47
N ASP A 325 -19.86 1.58 -3.48
CA ASP A 325 -19.35 2.94 -3.57
C ASP A 325 -17.94 3.02 -4.17
N ARG A 326 -17.26 1.88 -4.32
CA ARG A 326 -15.85 1.76 -4.76
C ARG A 326 -14.88 2.56 -3.88
N LYS A 327 -15.25 2.81 -2.65
CA LYS A 327 -14.47 3.52 -1.64
C LYS A 327 -14.85 3.06 -0.23
N ILE A 328 -13.95 3.25 0.71
CA ILE A 328 -14.18 2.99 2.12
C ILE A 328 -13.79 4.21 2.94
N THR A 329 -14.67 4.63 3.83
CA THR A 329 -14.43 5.77 4.73
C THR A 329 -14.14 5.27 6.13
N ILE A 330 -12.98 5.62 6.66
CA ILE A 330 -12.58 5.32 8.03
C ILE A 330 -12.76 6.58 8.85
N SER A 331 -13.85 6.62 9.64
CA SER A 331 -14.14 7.73 10.53
C SER A 331 -13.57 7.49 11.92
N ARG A 332 -12.82 8.47 12.43
CA ARG A 332 -12.29 8.52 13.79
C ARG A 332 -12.58 9.89 14.39
N VAL A 333 -12.55 10.00 15.72
CA VAL A 333 -12.82 11.26 16.43
C VAL A 333 -11.98 12.44 15.92
N LYS A 334 -10.78 12.15 15.40
CA LYS A 334 -9.80 13.18 15.00
C LYS A 334 -9.66 13.35 13.50
N CYS A 335 -10.13 12.41 12.68
CA CYS A 335 -10.00 12.49 11.22
C CYS A 335 -10.97 11.52 10.52
N ASN A 336 -11.41 11.93 9.34
CA ASN A 336 -12.07 11.08 8.37
C ASN A 336 -11.13 10.89 7.20
N VAL A 337 -10.87 9.64 6.85
CA VAL A 337 -10.01 9.28 5.73
C VAL A 337 -10.78 8.37 4.79
N GLU A 338 -10.69 8.65 3.52
CA GLU A 338 -11.29 7.85 2.46
C GLU A 338 -10.20 7.15 1.65
N PHE A 339 -10.39 5.86 1.41
CA PHE A 339 -9.51 5.06 0.55
C PHE A 339 -10.30 4.52 -0.63
N PRO A 340 -9.77 4.57 -1.85
CA PRO A 340 -10.39 3.95 -3.02
C PRO A 340 -10.33 2.41 -2.89
N THR A 341 -11.38 1.73 -3.38
CA THR A 341 -11.56 0.27 -3.26
C THR A 341 -12.21 -0.32 -4.50
N SER A 342 -11.78 0.08 -5.69
CA SER A 342 -12.25 -0.53 -6.93
C SER A 342 -11.55 -1.87 -7.13
N PHE A 343 -12.18 -2.97 -6.76
CA PHE A 343 -11.64 -4.32 -6.90
C PHE A 343 -12.72 -5.27 -7.45
N THR A 344 -12.28 -6.41 -8.00
CA THR A 344 -13.13 -7.54 -8.32
C THR A 344 -13.14 -8.52 -7.14
N LEU A 345 -14.32 -8.81 -6.61
CA LEU A 345 -14.48 -9.83 -5.57
C LEU A 345 -14.54 -11.21 -6.21
N VAL A 346 -13.61 -12.07 -5.83
CA VAL A 346 -13.65 -13.50 -6.10
C VAL A 346 -13.86 -14.22 -4.78
N ALA A 347 -14.93 -14.96 -4.66
CA ALA A 347 -15.18 -15.75 -3.46
C ALA A 347 -15.21 -17.24 -3.80
N SER A 348 -14.82 -18.08 -2.86
CA SER A 348 -14.99 -19.53 -2.99
C SER A 348 -15.68 -20.12 -1.77
N MET A 349 -16.46 -21.17 -1.98
CA MET A 349 -17.06 -21.93 -0.90
C MET A 349 -17.31 -23.37 -1.27
N ASN A 350 -17.50 -24.20 -0.26
CA ASN A 350 -18.04 -25.54 -0.45
C ASN A 350 -19.58 -25.50 -0.50
N PRO A 351 -20.26 -26.46 -1.13
CA PRO A 351 -21.71 -26.45 -1.21
C PRO A 351 -22.42 -26.81 0.12
N CYS A 352 -21.68 -27.38 1.09
CA CYS A 352 -22.14 -27.69 2.43
C CYS A 352 -20.96 -27.88 3.38
N PRO A 353 -21.16 -28.07 4.70
CA PRO A 353 -20.07 -28.28 5.65
C PRO A 353 -19.16 -29.47 5.33
N CYS A 354 -19.67 -30.59 4.84
CA CYS A 354 -18.85 -31.73 4.43
C CYS A 354 -18.26 -31.57 3.01
N GLY A 355 -18.74 -30.60 2.22
CA GLY A 355 -18.25 -30.31 0.87
C GLY A 355 -18.83 -31.18 -0.27
N TYR A 356 -19.70 -32.11 0.02
CA TYR A 356 -20.16 -33.12 -0.98
C TYR A 356 -21.66 -33.06 -1.31
N TYR A 357 -22.34 -31.96 -0.99
CA TYR A 357 -23.74 -31.79 -1.40
C TYR A 357 -23.82 -31.76 -2.94
N ASN A 358 -24.71 -32.59 -3.50
CA ASN A 358 -24.85 -32.82 -4.95
C ASN A 358 -23.57 -33.32 -5.66
N HIS A 359 -22.63 -33.92 -4.94
CA HIS A 359 -21.42 -34.45 -5.56
C HIS A 359 -21.73 -35.73 -6.36
N PRO A 360 -21.22 -35.90 -7.60
CA PRO A 360 -21.61 -37.03 -8.48
C PRO A 360 -21.20 -38.42 -7.97
N THR A 361 -20.12 -38.50 -7.16
CA THR A 361 -19.55 -39.79 -6.72
C THR A 361 -19.45 -39.96 -5.21
N LYS A 362 -19.60 -38.91 -4.43
CA LYS A 362 -19.47 -38.94 -2.96
C LYS A 362 -20.78 -38.52 -2.30
N ALA A 363 -21.27 -39.32 -1.36
CA ALA A 363 -22.50 -39.00 -0.63
C ALA A 363 -22.29 -37.86 0.38
N CYS A 364 -23.22 -36.92 0.40
CA CYS A 364 -23.29 -35.90 1.43
C CYS A 364 -23.80 -36.47 2.75
N VAL A 365 -23.15 -36.16 3.84
CA VAL A 365 -23.55 -36.62 5.20
C VAL A 365 -24.27 -35.53 6.00
N CYS A 366 -24.46 -34.33 5.44
CA CYS A 366 -25.11 -33.20 6.09
C CYS A 366 -26.63 -33.34 6.03
N SER A 367 -27.32 -33.07 7.12
CA SER A 367 -28.78 -32.90 7.12
C SER A 367 -29.19 -31.64 6.35
N PRO A 368 -30.41 -31.56 5.78
CA PRO A 368 -30.89 -30.36 5.09
C PRO A 368 -30.80 -29.09 5.95
N GLY A 369 -31.08 -29.19 7.25
CA GLY A 369 -30.95 -28.07 8.18
C GLY A 369 -29.51 -27.59 8.37
N GLN A 370 -28.53 -28.48 8.36
CA GLN A 370 -27.13 -28.14 8.41
C GLN A 370 -26.67 -27.42 7.14
N VAL A 371 -27.09 -27.86 5.98
CA VAL A 371 -26.81 -27.21 4.69
C VAL A 371 -27.40 -25.80 4.70
N GLN A 372 -28.67 -25.64 5.05
CA GLN A 372 -29.33 -24.34 5.10
C GLN A 372 -28.64 -23.37 6.09
N LYS A 373 -28.30 -23.86 7.30
CA LYS A 373 -27.59 -23.07 8.30
C LYS A 373 -26.20 -22.61 7.81
N TYR A 374 -25.51 -23.42 7.02
CA TYR A 374 -24.23 -23.09 6.45
C TYR A 374 -24.36 -22.01 5.36
N LEU A 375 -25.31 -22.15 4.46
CA LEU A 375 -25.57 -21.18 3.40
C LEU A 375 -26.03 -19.83 3.97
N ASN A 376 -26.85 -19.84 5.01
CA ASN A 376 -27.36 -18.62 5.69
C ASN A 376 -26.28 -17.83 6.44
N ARG A 377 -25.03 -18.30 6.51
CA ARG A 377 -23.92 -17.49 7.03
C ARG A 377 -23.60 -16.30 6.12
N ILE A 378 -23.89 -16.43 4.83
CA ILE A 378 -23.74 -15.35 3.85
C ILE A 378 -25.08 -14.61 3.77
N SER A 379 -25.05 -13.29 3.93
CA SER A 379 -26.28 -12.48 3.86
C SER A 379 -26.76 -12.34 2.40
N GLY A 380 -28.09 -12.30 2.21
CA GLY A 380 -28.69 -12.04 0.91
C GLY A 380 -28.13 -10.79 0.23
N PRO A 381 -28.10 -9.63 0.93
CA PRO A 381 -27.53 -8.41 0.37
C PRO A 381 -26.08 -8.50 -0.11
N LEU A 382 -25.25 -9.39 0.46
CA LEU A 382 -23.90 -9.63 -0.07
C LEU A 382 -23.94 -10.51 -1.33
N LEU A 383 -24.80 -11.52 -1.34
CA LEU A 383 -24.99 -12.39 -2.51
C LEU A 383 -25.54 -11.61 -3.71
N ASP A 384 -26.41 -10.64 -3.51
CA ASP A 384 -26.96 -9.76 -4.55
C ASP A 384 -25.88 -8.90 -5.27
N ARG A 385 -24.70 -8.77 -4.67
CA ARG A 385 -23.55 -8.06 -5.22
C ARG A 385 -22.54 -8.96 -5.91
N ILE A 386 -22.81 -10.26 -5.94
CA ILE A 386 -22.00 -11.24 -6.65
C ILE A 386 -22.75 -11.61 -7.93
N ASP A 387 -22.27 -11.09 -9.05
CA ASP A 387 -22.94 -11.17 -10.35
C ASP A 387 -22.98 -12.57 -10.92
N LEU A 388 -21.91 -13.34 -10.70
CA LEU A 388 -21.73 -14.68 -11.26
C LEU A 388 -21.58 -15.71 -10.14
N GLN A 389 -22.36 -16.80 -10.21
CA GLN A 389 -22.26 -17.93 -9.29
C GLN A 389 -22.06 -19.20 -10.11
N ILE A 390 -20.91 -19.83 -9.95
CA ILE A 390 -20.48 -20.94 -10.81
C ILE A 390 -20.16 -22.17 -9.98
N GLU A 391 -20.69 -23.32 -10.41
CA GLU A 391 -20.34 -24.62 -9.84
C GLU A 391 -19.03 -25.12 -10.45
N VAL A 392 -18.06 -25.45 -9.59
CA VAL A 392 -16.75 -25.99 -9.96
C VAL A 392 -16.75 -27.50 -9.72
N ILE A 393 -16.93 -28.23 -10.79
CA ILE A 393 -16.97 -29.70 -10.75
C ILE A 393 -15.55 -30.25 -10.78
N PRO A 394 -15.20 -31.29 -9.99
CA PRO A 394 -13.88 -31.92 -10.05
C PRO A 394 -13.56 -32.45 -11.46
N VAL A 395 -12.35 -32.19 -11.94
CA VAL A 395 -11.90 -32.67 -13.25
C VAL A 395 -11.61 -34.17 -13.18
N PRO A 396 -12.14 -34.99 -14.11
CA PRO A 396 -11.79 -36.42 -14.20
C PRO A 396 -10.27 -36.60 -14.40
N PHE A 397 -9.71 -37.65 -13.82
CA PHE A 397 -8.28 -37.94 -13.87
C PHE A 397 -7.74 -38.04 -15.32
N GLU A 398 -8.52 -38.58 -16.23
CA GLU A 398 -8.19 -38.68 -17.66
C GLU A 398 -7.92 -37.31 -18.31
N LYS A 399 -8.68 -36.29 -17.95
CA LYS A 399 -8.48 -34.92 -18.44
C LYS A 399 -7.31 -34.23 -17.76
N MET A 400 -6.96 -34.60 -16.52
CA MET A 400 -5.79 -34.05 -15.82
C MET A 400 -4.47 -34.58 -16.39
N SER A 401 -4.46 -35.81 -16.94
CA SER A 401 -3.29 -36.45 -17.57
C SER A 401 -3.03 -35.98 -19.01
N ASP A 402 -3.93 -35.20 -19.60
CA ASP A 402 -3.72 -34.62 -20.95
C ASP A 402 -2.52 -33.71 -20.97
N SER A 403 -1.51 -34.00 -21.80
CA SER A 403 -0.28 -33.23 -21.92
C SER A 403 -0.44 -31.95 -22.73
N ARG A 404 -1.56 -31.76 -23.43
CA ARG A 404 -1.81 -30.55 -24.22
C ARG A 404 -2.01 -29.35 -23.28
N PRO A 405 -1.31 -28.22 -23.51
CA PRO A 405 -1.57 -26.99 -22.75
C PRO A 405 -2.98 -26.50 -22.99
N GLY A 406 -3.59 -25.87 -22.01
CA GLY A 406 -4.82 -25.11 -22.17
C GLY A 406 -4.58 -23.80 -22.95
N GLU A 407 -5.63 -23.01 -23.15
CA GLU A 407 -5.54 -21.68 -23.70
C GLU A 407 -4.70 -20.76 -22.80
N SER A 408 -3.81 -19.98 -23.40
CA SER A 408 -2.90 -19.13 -22.62
C SER A 408 -3.62 -17.88 -22.08
N SER A 409 -3.12 -17.36 -20.97
CA SER A 409 -3.64 -16.09 -20.42
C SER A 409 -3.49 -14.92 -21.41
N ALA A 410 -2.52 -14.97 -22.31
CA ALA A 410 -2.32 -13.96 -23.34
C ALA A 410 -3.42 -14.01 -24.39
N ASP A 411 -3.75 -15.21 -24.89
CA ASP A 411 -4.84 -15.40 -25.89
C ASP A 411 -6.19 -14.97 -25.30
N ILE A 412 -6.47 -15.33 -24.04
CA ILE A 412 -7.71 -14.94 -23.35
C ILE A 412 -7.82 -13.40 -23.21
N ARG A 413 -6.71 -12.69 -23.01
CA ARG A 413 -6.75 -11.22 -22.89
C ARG A 413 -6.99 -10.51 -24.21
N GLU A 414 -6.71 -11.15 -25.34
CA GLU A 414 -6.95 -10.58 -26.69
C GLU A 414 -8.41 -10.74 -27.14
N LEU A 415 -9.16 -11.67 -26.51
CA LEU A 415 -10.61 -11.84 -26.72
C LEU A 415 -11.44 -10.78 -26.00
#